data_7e9f754f92311f53485290ea030478f5
#
_entry.id   7e9f754f92311f53485290ea030478f5
#
_cell.length_a   1.000
_cell.length_b   1.000
_cell.length_c   1.000
_cell.angle_alpha   90.00
_cell.angle_beta   90.00
_cell.angle_gamma   90.00
#
_symmetry.space_group_name_H-M   'P 1'
#
loop_
_entity.id
_entity.type
_entity.pdbx_description
1 polymer ?
#
loop_
_entity_poly.entity_id
_entity_poly.type
_entity_poly.pdbx_seq_one_letter_code
_entity_poly.pdbx_strand_id
1 'polypeptide(L)'
;MFELKGGSKRYGTVDLFDGLDFTVRKGEIVSILGPSGCGKTTLLRIMCGLESLDGGTRVLNDAPLANGELHPGITMLFQQPVLYPHLSVVQNIGLGAPRKMRKQQRQSLASDVLGTLGMPGFEKRSIAQLSGGEAQRVAFGRALLQRPDLMLLDEPFASVDVKRRQELAKMTREHLKQRNIAAIHVTHDKAEAEIMADRILHWEDFAHTRTEDINHGEE
;
A
#
# COMPACT_ATOMS: atom_id res chain seq x y z
N MET A 1 10.92 -7.42 -6.82
CA MET A 1 9.79 -7.48 -7.78
C MET A 1 8.65 -8.22 -7.09
N PHE A 2 7.42 -7.76 -7.26
CA PHE A 2 6.22 -8.48 -6.83
C PHE A 2 5.41 -8.91 -8.05
N GLU A 3 4.87 -10.14 -8.01
CA GLU A 3 4.03 -10.68 -9.07
C GLU A 3 2.80 -11.38 -8.47
N LEU A 4 1.67 -11.19 -9.11
CA LEU A 4 0.47 -12.01 -8.98
C LEU A 4 0.31 -12.79 -10.28
N LYS A 5 0.27 -14.11 -10.23
CA LYS A 5 0.20 -15.00 -11.41
C LYS A 5 -1.09 -15.79 -11.42
N GLY A 6 -1.91 -15.58 -12.44
CA GLY A 6 -3.19 -16.25 -12.63
C GLY A 6 -4.14 -16.08 -11.45
N GLY A 7 -4.10 -14.91 -10.79
CA GLY A 7 -4.88 -14.65 -9.58
C GLY A 7 -6.36 -14.68 -9.83
N SER A 8 -7.14 -15.39 -8.98
CA SER A 8 -8.60 -15.41 -9.05
C SER A 8 -9.20 -15.22 -7.67
N LYS A 9 -10.31 -14.47 -7.62
CA LYS A 9 -11.07 -14.22 -6.39
C LYS A 9 -12.55 -14.10 -6.69
N ARG A 10 -13.36 -14.86 -5.92
CA ARG A 10 -14.82 -14.89 -6.04
C ARG A 10 -15.49 -14.69 -4.68
N TYR A 11 -16.62 -14.02 -4.68
CA TYR A 11 -17.54 -13.92 -3.54
C TYR A 11 -18.93 -14.40 -3.95
N GLY A 12 -19.34 -15.56 -3.44
CA GLY A 12 -20.58 -16.19 -3.85
C GLY A 12 -20.60 -16.47 -5.36
N THR A 13 -21.47 -15.79 -6.10
CA THR A 13 -21.58 -15.92 -7.57
C THR A 13 -20.85 -14.82 -8.34
N VAL A 14 -20.18 -13.87 -7.64
CA VAL A 14 -19.54 -12.72 -8.28
C VAL A 14 -18.03 -12.93 -8.31
N ASP A 15 -17.47 -12.97 -9.52
CA ASP A 15 -16.04 -12.93 -9.73
C ASP A 15 -15.55 -11.48 -9.55
N LEU A 16 -14.62 -11.30 -8.61
CA LEU A 16 -13.97 -10.01 -8.40
C LEU A 16 -12.90 -9.78 -9.49
N PHE A 17 -12.14 -10.82 -9.78
CA PHE A 17 -11.21 -10.96 -10.92
C PHE A 17 -10.92 -12.44 -11.13
N ASP A 18 -10.58 -12.80 -12.38
CA ASP A 18 -10.21 -14.17 -12.76
C ASP A 18 -9.02 -14.17 -13.70
N GLY A 19 -8.03 -15.01 -13.36
CA GLY A 19 -6.82 -15.19 -14.16
C GLY A 19 -5.93 -13.93 -14.22
N LEU A 20 -5.98 -13.08 -13.20
CA LEU A 20 -5.25 -11.80 -13.15
C LEU A 20 -3.74 -12.01 -13.06
N ASP A 21 -3.02 -11.49 -14.08
CA ASP A 21 -1.57 -11.36 -14.05
C ASP A 21 -1.16 -9.90 -13.79
N PHE A 22 -0.35 -9.69 -12.77
CA PHE A 22 0.05 -8.36 -12.34
C PHE A 22 1.49 -8.34 -11.84
N THR A 23 2.26 -7.35 -12.27
CA THR A 23 3.68 -7.23 -11.87
C THR A 23 4.02 -5.80 -11.48
N VAL A 24 4.78 -5.65 -10.39
CA VAL A 24 5.40 -4.38 -9.97
C VAL A 24 6.90 -4.58 -9.80
N ARG A 25 7.67 -3.75 -10.49
CA ARG A 25 9.13 -3.78 -10.42
C ARG A 25 9.63 -3.07 -9.17
N LYS A 26 10.86 -3.36 -8.78
CA LYS A 26 11.50 -2.66 -7.66
C LYS A 26 11.55 -1.16 -7.92
N GLY A 27 11.11 -0.35 -6.96
CA GLY A 27 11.05 1.09 -7.06
C GLY A 27 9.98 1.64 -8.03
N GLU A 28 9.16 0.78 -8.65
CA GLU A 28 8.01 1.18 -9.44
C GLU A 28 6.81 1.49 -8.55
N ILE A 29 6.09 2.54 -8.87
CA ILE A 29 4.82 2.88 -8.24
C ILE A 29 3.71 2.70 -9.27
N VAL A 30 2.80 1.76 -9.04
CA VAL A 30 1.64 1.50 -9.88
C VAL A 30 0.39 2.00 -9.17
N SER A 31 -0.37 2.88 -9.79
CA SER A 31 -1.69 3.28 -9.30
C SER A 31 -2.79 2.50 -10.00
N ILE A 32 -3.74 1.98 -9.23
CA ILE A 32 -4.95 1.34 -9.72
C ILE A 32 -6.12 2.30 -9.47
N LEU A 33 -6.65 2.84 -10.55
CA LEU A 33 -7.76 3.78 -10.53
C LEU A 33 -9.09 3.05 -10.78
N GLY A 34 -10.09 3.33 -9.98
CA GLY A 34 -11.43 2.75 -10.15
C GLY A 34 -12.44 3.25 -9.14
N PRO A 35 -13.74 3.03 -9.37
CA PRO A 35 -14.81 3.49 -8.47
C PRO A 35 -14.72 2.84 -7.08
N SER A 36 -15.36 3.47 -6.10
CA SER A 36 -15.47 2.88 -4.76
C SER A 36 -16.27 1.57 -4.81
N GLY A 37 -15.81 0.57 -4.06
CA GLY A 37 -16.49 -0.73 -3.97
C GLY A 37 -16.19 -1.71 -5.11
N CYS A 38 -15.38 -1.36 -6.12
CA CYS A 38 -15.06 -2.29 -7.23
C CYS A 38 -14.11 -3.44 -6.84
N GLY A 39 -13.47 -3.40 -5.64
CA GLY A 39 -12.63 -4.51 -5.16
C GLY A 39 -11.15 -4.17 -4.97
N LYS A 40 -10.71 -2.92 -5.16
CA LYS A 40 -9.31 -2.48 -4.99
C LYS A 40 -8.71 -2.84 -3.63
N THR A 41 -9.44 -2.55 -2.56
CA THR A 41 -9.04 -2.89 -1.18
C THR A 41 -8.88 -4.40 -0.99
N THR A 42 -9.79 -5.20 -1.55
CA THR A 42 -9.70 -6.66 -1.52
C THR A 42 -8.45 -7.16 -2.24
N LEU A 43 -8.15 -6.61 -3.42
CA LEU A 43 -6.92 -6.93 -4.14
C LEU A 43 -5.67 -6.61 -3.29
N LEU A 44 -5.61 -5.44 -2.65
CA LEU A 44 -4.49 -5.12 -1.75
C LEU A 44 -4.41 -6.06 -0.55
N ARG A 45 -5.54 -6.44 0.04
CA ARG A 45 -5.58 -7.42 1.15
C ARG A 45 -5.05 -8.78 0.72
N ILE A 46 -5.41 -9.24 -0.47
CA ILE A 46 -4.88 -10.47 -1.05
C ILE A 46 -3.37 -10.33 -1.27
N MET A 47 -2.91 -9.24 -1.89
CA MET A 47 -1.48 -9.01 -2.12
C MET A 47 -0.68 -8.97 -0.81
N CYS A 48 -1.25 -8.39 0.25
CA CYS A 48 -0.65 -8.38 1.60
C CYS A 48 -0.66 -9.75 2.29
N GLY A 49 -1.60 -10.63 1.94
CA GLY A 49 -1.84 -11.90 2.63
C GLY A 49 -2.81 -11.82 3.80
N LEU A 50 -3.58 -10.76 3.89
CA LEU A 50 -4.72 -10.63 4.82
C LEU A 50 -5.95 -11.38 4.33
N GLU A 51 -5.97 -11.73 3.05
CA GLU A 51 -7.04 -12.49 2.41
C GLU A 51 -6.44 -13.48 1.41
N SER A 52 -7.09 -14.63 1.24
CA SER A 52 -6.62 -15.70 0.36
C SER A 52 -7.12 -15.52 -1.07
N LEU A 53 -6.31 -15.91 -2.05
CA LEU A 53 -6.72 -16.19 -3.42
C LEU A 53 -7.54 -17.48 -3.46
N ASP A 54 -8.48 -17.56 -4.39
CA ASP A 54 -9.17 -18.81 -4.74
C ASP A 54 -8.37 -19.58 -5.81
N GLY A 55 -7.57 -18.89 -6.64
CA GLY A 55 -6.61 -19.47 -7.59
C GLY A 55 -5.41 -18.55 -7.81
N GLY A 56 -4.33 -19.10 -8.37
CA GLY A 56 -3.11 -18.36 -8.67
C GLY A 56 -2.12 -18.29 -7.53
N THR A 57 -1.05 -17.49 -7.71
CA THR A 57 0.09 -17.43 -6.77
C THR A 57 0.63 -16.01 -6.66
N ARG A 58 0.96 -15.60 -5.42
CA ARG A 58 1.74 -14.38 -5.14
C ARG A 58 3.23 -14.73 -5.09
N VAL A 59 4.05 -13.88 -5.69
CA VAL A 59 5.52 -14.06 -5.71
C VAL A 59 6.17 -12.75 -5.29
N LEU A 60 7.16 -12.80 -4.39
CA LEU A 60 7.97 -11.65 -4.00
C LEU A 60 9.45 -12.01 -4.13
N ASN A 61 10.20 -11.23 -4.93
CA ASN A 61 11.61 -11.44 -5.18
C ASN A 61 11.91 -12.90 -5.60
N ASP A 62 11.15 -13.39 -6.59
CA ASP A 62 11.24 -14.73 -7.18
C ASP A 62 10.88 -15.89 -6.21
N ALA A 63 10.42 -15.58 -5.00
CA ALA A 63 9.97 -16.57 -4.03
C ALA A 63 8.43 -16.59 -3.94
N PRO A 64 7.78 -17.76 -4.10
CA PRO A 64 6.34 -17.86 -3.91
C PRO A 64 5.96 -17.62 -2.45
N LEU A 65 4.85 -16.90 -2.25
CA LEU A 65 4.29 -16.61 -0.93
C LEU A 65 3.15 -17.58 -0.62
N ALA A 66 3.08 -18.04 0.62
CA ALA A 66 1.96 -18.85 1.08
C ALA A 66 0.64 -18.08 0.99
N ASN A 67 -0.41 -18.74 0.50
CA ASN A 67 -1.71 -18.13 0.29
C ASN A 67 -2.36 -17.76 1.64
N GLY A 68 -2.84 -16.52 1.77
CA GLY A 68 -3.44 -16.00 3.01
C GLY A 68 -2.45 -15.77 4.16
N GLU A 69 -1.13 -15.70 3.89
CA GLU A 69 -0.12 -15.41 4.90
C GLU A 69 0.55 -14.06 4.69
N LEU A 70 0.78 -13.35 5.80
CA LEU A 70 1.52 -12.09 5.82
C LEU A 70 3.01 -12.33 5.58
N HIS A 71 3.63 -11.44 4.81
CA HIS A 71 5.07 -11.47 4.59
C HIS A 71 5.74 -10.17 5.11
N PRO A 72 6.86 -10.24 5.87
CA PRO A 72 7.49 -9.06 6.46
C PRO A 72 8.02 -8.04 5.44
N GLY A 73 8.26 -8.46 4.20
CA GLY A 73 8.65 -7.59 3.09
C GLY A 73 7.47 -6.83 2.46
N ILE A 74 6.23 -7.08 2.87
CA ILE A 74 5.03 -6.39 2.37
C ILE A 74 4.38 -5.62 3.51
N THR A 75 4.13 -4.34 3.30
CA THR A 75 3.47 -3.47 4.29
C THR A 75 2.26 -2.81 3.65
N MET A 76 1.15 -2.80 4.37
CA MET A 76 -0.08 -2.13 3.92
C MET A 76 -0.37 -0.90 4.77
N LEU A 77 -0.67 0.21 4.09
CA LEU A 77 -1.21 1.43 4.67
C LEU A 77 -2.70 1.48 4.36
N PHE A 78 -3.50 1.43 5.40
CA PHE A 78 -4.96 1.42 5.30
C PHE A 78 -5.52 2.83 5.10
N GLN A 79 -6.70 2.94 4.54
CA GLN A 79 -7.44 4.19 4.35
C GLN A 79 -7.59 4.97 5.66
N GLN A 80 -7.90 4.28 6.76
CA GLN A 80 -7.84 4.84 8.10
C GLN A 80 -6.53 4.44 8.78
N PRO A 81 -5.75 5.41 9.31
CA PRO A 81 -4.48 5.10 9.94
C PRO A 81 -4.67 4.28 11.22
N VAL A 82 -4.15 3.05 11.23
CA VAL A 82 -4.16 2.17 12.40
C VAL A 82 -2.99 2.54 13.30
N LEU A 83 -3.22 3.38 14.31
CA LEU A 83 -2.23 3.81 15.30
C LEU A 83 -2.60 3.30 16.70
N TYR A 84 -1.61 3.12 17.56
CA TYR A 84 -1.80 2.71 18.95
C TYR A 84 -2.03 3.96 19.82
N PRO A 85 -3.24 4.17 20.36
CA PRO A 85 -3.60 5.42 21.05
C PRO A 85 -2.86 5.64 22.36
N HIS A 86 -2.37 4.58 22.99
CA HIS A 86 -1.59 4.63 24.25
C HIS A 86 -0.09 4.90 24.04
N LEU A 87 0.36 4.97 22.78
CA LEU A 87 1.73 5.29 22.42
C LEU A 87 1.82 6.71 21.86
N SER A 88 2.95 7.38 22.11
CA SER A 88 3.26 8.67 21.48
C SER A 88 3.54 8.50 19.99
N VAL A 89 3.62 9.62 19.25
CA VAL A 89 3.96 9.64 17.82
C VAL A 89 5.26 8.91 17.52
N VAL A 90 6.36 9.25 18.22
CA VAL A 90 7.67 8.60 18.00
C VAL A 90 7.63 7.11 18.35
N GLN A 91 6.84 6.72 19.36
CA GLN A 91 6.69 5.32 19.73
C GLN A 91 5.91 4.54 18.66
N ASN A 92 4.85 5.13 18.09
CA ASN A 92 4.11 4.54 16.97
C ASN A 92 5.00 4.30 15.75
N ILE A 93 5.78 5.30 15.34
CA ILE A 93 6.73 5.15 14.23
C ILE A 93 7.78 4.09 14.57
N GLY A 94 8.34 4.12 15.79
CA GLY A 94 9.36 3.20 16.25
C GLY A 94 8.96 1.72 16.26
N LEU A 95 7.64 1.40 16.18
CA LEU A 95 7.18 0.02 16.02
C LEU A 95 7.59 -0.59 14.66
N GLY A 96 7.84 0.25 13.66
CA GLY A 96 8.34 -0.19 12.36
C GLY A 96 9.81 -0.64 12.38
N ALA A 97 10.57 -0.27 13.40
CA ALA A 97 11.97 -0.65 13.50
C ALA A 97 12.15 -2.12 13.93
N PRO A 98 13.27 -2.78 13.55
CA PRO A 98 13.56 -4.16 13.92
C PRO A 98 13.43 -4.41 15.42
N ARG A 99 12.76 -5.53 15.81
CA ARG A 99 12.50 -5.87 17.23
C ARG A 99 13.77 -6.01 18.08
N LYS A 100 14.88 -6.45 17.47
CA LYS A 100 16.19 -6.62 18.16
C LYS A 100 16.89 -5.29 18.51
N MET A 101 16.42 -4.17 17.94
CA MET A 101 17.02 -2.86 18.17
C MET A 101 16.67 -2.32 19.55
N ARG A 102 17.64 -1.67 20.25
CA ARG A 102 17.41 -1.03 21.55
C ARG A 102 16.37 0.09 21.44
N LYS A 103 15.56 0.29 22.49
CA LYS A 103 14.50 1.31 22.54
C LYS A 103 14.98 2.69 22.13
N GLN A 104 16.13 3.13 22.63
CA GLN A 104 16.71 4.44 22.34
C GLN A 104 17.07 4.60 20.85
N GLN A 105 17.64 3.57 20.23
CA GLN A 105 17.98 3.57 18.81
C GLN A 105 16.70 3.61 17.94
N ARG A 106 15.65 2.86 18.32
CA ARG A 106 14.36 2.91 17.63
C ARG A 106 13.73 4.30 17.70
N GLN A 107 13.81 4.97 18.85
CA GLN A 107 13.30 6.32 19.02
C GLN A 107 14.09 7.34 18.20
N SER A 108 15.42 7.23 18.14
CA SER A 108 16.25 8.09 17.29
C SER A 108 15.87 7.97 15.83
N LEU A 109 15.83 6.73 15.30
CA LEU A 109 15.41 6.49 13.91
C LEU A 109 13.97 6.99 13.61
N ALA A 110 13.07 6.83 14.58
CA ALA A 110 11.70 7.33 14.44
C ALA A 110 11.63 8.86 14.43
N SER A 111 12.47 9.55 15.23
CA SER A 111 12.58 11.02 15.18
C SER A 111 13.17 11.50 13.85
N ASP A 112 14.18 10.81 13.32
CA ASP A 112 14.74 11.13 12.00
C ASP A 112 13.68 11.02 10.90
N VAL A 113 12.92 9.92 10.90
CA VAL A 113 11.80 9.73 9.96
C VAL A 113 10.74 10.82 10.15
N LEU A 114 10.39 11.16 11.40
CA LEU A 114 9.42 12.21 11.70
C LEU A 114 9.85 13.57 11.13
N GLY A 115 11.14 13.89 11.25
CA GLY A 115 11.72 15.09 10.64
C GLY A 115 11.56 15.11 9.12
N THR A 116 11.81 13.98 8.44
CA THR A 116 11.66 13.87 6.97
C THR A 116 10.21 13.98 6.50
N LEU A 117 9.24 13.70 7.38
CA LEU A 117 7.81 13.84 7.12
C LEU A 117 7.27 15.26 7.41
N GLY A 118 8.14 16.22 7.71
CA GLY A 118 7.76 17.60 8.02
C GLY A 118 7.01 17.74 9.35
N MET A 119 7.32 16.89 10.34
CA MET A 119 6.67 16.87 11.65
C MET A 119 7.69 16.99 12.82
N PRO A 120 8.67 17.91 12.76
CA PRO A 120 9.60 18.08 13.88
C PRO A 120 8.86 18.57 15.12
N GLY A 121 9.24 18.08 16.30
CA GLY A 121 8.60 18.46 17.56
C GLY A 121 7.32 17.69 17.92
N PHE A 122 6.91 16.72 17.09
CA PHE A 122 5.72 15.89 17.36
C PHE A 122 6.02 14.63 18.18
N GLU A 123 7.27 14.36 18.53
CA GLU A 123 7.75 13.10 19.11
C GLU A 123 6.93 12.63 20.31
N LYS A 124 6.58 13.56 21.19
CA LYS A 124 5.86 13.27 22.44
C LYS A 124 4.35 13.45 22.37
N ARG A 125 3.81 13.93 21.22
CA ARG A 125 2.38 14.16 21.09
C ARG A 125 1.60 12.86 21.20
N SER A 126 0.39 12.96 21.76
CA SER A 126 -0.59 11.89 21.76
C SER A 126 -1.23 11.76 20.35
N ILE A 127 -1.58 10.53 19.96
CA ILE A 127 -2.28 10.27 18.70
C ILE A 127 -3.63 11.00 18.64
N ALA A 128 -4.33 11.14 19.77
CA ALA A 128 -5.62 11.84 19.85
C ALA A 128 -5.54 13.34 19.51
N GLN A 129 -4.34 13.93 19.51
CA GLN A 129 -4.11 15.35 19.18
C GLN A 129 -3.79 15.59 17.71
N LEU A 130 -3.76 14.54 16.90
CA LEU A 130 -3.38 14.61 15.49
C LEU A 130 -4.60 14.83 14.60
N SER A 131 -4.44 15.66 13.58
CA SER A 131 -5.36 15.69 12.43
C SER A 131 -5.27 14.38 11.63
N GLY A 132 -6.26 14.09 10.79
CA GLY A 132 -6.27 12.89 9.95
C GLY A 132 -4.99 12.78 9.07
N GLY A 133 -4.57 13.88 8.45
CA GLY A 133 -3.35 13.90 7.63
C GLY A 133 -2.06 13.73 8.46
N GLU A 134 -2.00 14.23 9.69
CA GLU A 134 -0.87 13.99 10.60
C GLU A 134 -0.83 12.53 11.05
N ALA A 135 -1.97 11.94 11.39
CA ALA A 135 -2.08 10.53 11.73
C ALA A 135 -1.64 9.63 10.55
N GLN A 136 -2.03 10.00 9.32
CA GLN A 136 -1.62 9.28 8.12
C GLN A 136 -0.10 9.34 7.90
N ARG A 137 0.52 10.52 8.09
CA ARG A 137 1.99 10.66 8.04
C ARG A 137 2.69 9.80 9.10
N VAL A 138 2.16 9.71 10.30
CA VAL A 138 2.71 8.85 11.37
C VAL A 138 2.62 7.37 10.97
N ALA A 139 1.50 6.92 10.43
CA ALA A 139 1.33 5.55 9.94
C ALA A 139 2.29 5.26 8.77
N PHE A 140 2.45 6.20 7.85
CA PHE A 140 3.41 6.11 6.74
C PHE A 140 4.86 6.04 7.24
N GLY A 141 5.24 6.88 8.22
CA GLY A 141 6.56 6.84 8.84
C GLY A 141 6.88 5.48 9.48
N ARG A 142 5.89 4.87 10.15
CA ARG A 142 6.03 3.51 10.67
C ARG A 142 6.26 2.49 9.56
N ALA A 143 5.51 2.60 8.46
CA ALA A 143 5.66 1.73 7.30
C ALA A 143 7.04 1.90 6.63
N LEU A 144 7.53 3.13 6.47
CA LEU A 144 8.86 3.41 5.93
C LEU A 144 9.99 2.81 6.79
N LEU A 145 9.82 2.81 8.12
CA LEU A 145 10.83 2.29 9.03
C LEU A 145 10.94 0.76 9.00
N GLN A 146 9.89 0.07 8.54
CA GLN A 146 9.92 -1.38 8.28
C GLN A 146 10.82 -1.74 7.10
N ARG A 147 11.12 -0.78 6.20
CA ARG A 147 11.90 -0.98 4.96
C ARG A 147 11.31 -2.10 4.09
N PRO A 148 10.03 -2.03 3.71
CA PRO A 148 9.40 -3.08 2.93
C PRO A 148 9.96 -3.14 1.51
N ASP A 149 9.88 -4.32 0.88
CA ASP A 149 10.12 -4.49 -0.56
C ASP A 149 8.93 -3.95 -1.37
N LEU A 150 7.71 -4.12 -0.82
CA LEU A 150 6.45 -3.66 -1.41
C LEU A 150 5.60 -2.90 -0.38
N MET A 151 5.15 -1.70 -0.74
CA MET A 151 4.18 -0.93 0.03
C MET A 151 2.84 -0.86 -0.69
N LEU A 152 1.78 -1.25 0.00
CA LEU A 152 0.41 -1.22 -0.48
C LEU A 152 -0.31 -0.04 0.17
N LEU A 153 -0.88 0.84 -0.64
CA LEU A 153 -1.49 2.10 -0.21
C LEU A 153 -2.99 2.10 -0.59
N ASP A 154 -3.85 1.96 0.40
CA ASP A 154 -5.30 1.88 0.23
C ASP A 154 -5.93 3.25 0.51
N GLU A 155 -6.25 4.00 -0.55
CA GLU A 155 -6.82 5.36 -0.50
C GLU A 155 -6.18 6.24 0.60
N PRO A 156 -4.84 6.37 0.64
CA PRO A 156 -4.10 6.85 1.81
C PRO A 156 -4.37 8.33 2.13
N PHE A 157 -4.97 9.08 1.23
CA PHE A 157 -5.22 10.51 1.41
C PHE A 157 -6.69 10.89 1.35
N ALA A 158 -7.62 9.92 1.38
CA ALA A 158 -9.06 10.16 1.25
C ALA A 158 -9.64 11.10 2.32
N SER A 159 -9.06 11.09 3.54
CA SER A 159 -9.52 11.91 4.68
C SER A 159 -8.88 13.31 4.74
N VAL A 160 -8.13 13.71 3.70
CA VAL A 160 -7.38 14.97 3.69
C VAL A 160 -7.97 15.93 2.65
N ASP A 161 -7.94 17.25 2.93
CA ASP A 161 -8.37 18.27 1.96
C ASP A 161 -7.52 18.23 0.66
N VAL A 162 -8.12 18.68 -0.45
CA VAL A 162 -7.56 18.52 -1.80
C VAL A 162 -6.13 19.09 -1.92
N LYS A 163 -5.86 20.26 -1.34
CA LYS A 163 -4.53 20.90 -1.44
C LYS A 163 -3.48 20.09 -0.70
N ARG A 164 -3.77 19.68 0.53
CA ARG A 164 -2.86 18.88 1.35
C ARG A 164 -2.70 17.45 0.80
N ARG A 165 -3.72 16.91 0.13
CA ARG A 165 -3.68 15.61 -0.52
C ARG A 165 -2.57 15.56 -1.57
N GLN A 166 -2.50 16.57 -2.45
CA GLN A 166 -1.47 16.66 -3.47
C GLN A 166 -0.05 16.79 -2.88
N GLU A 167 0.10 17.56 -1.81
CA GLU A 167 1.39 17.71 -1.11
C GLU A 167 1.83 16.37 -0.49
N LEU A 168 0.90 15.65 0.15
CA LEU A 168 1.17 14.33 0.73
C LEU A 168 1.48 13.28 -0.33
N ALA A 169 0.78 13.30 -1.46
CA ALA A 169 1.05 12.40 -2.59
C ALA A 169 2.47 12.61 -3.13
N LYS A 170 2.89 13.86 -3.39
CA LYS A 170 4.26 14.20 -3.82
C LYS A 170 5.30 13.73 -2.81
N MET A 171 5.12 14.07 -1.53
CA MET A 171 6.02 13.67 -0.46
C MET A 171 6.14 12.14 -0.37
N THR A 172 5.00 11.43 -0.45
CA THR A 172 4.96 9.96 -0.40
C THR A 172 5.73 9.36 -1.58
N ARG A 173 5.47 9.85 -2.81
CA ARG A 173 6.20 9.44 -4.01
C ARG A 173 7.71 9.63 -3.85
N GLU A 174 8.14 10.82 -3.43
CA GLU A 174 9.57 11.13 -3.23
C GLU A 174 10.22 10.16 -2.24
N HIS A 175 9.59 9.89 -1.11
CA HIS A 175 10.10 8.96 -0.12
C HIS A 175 10.20 7.52 -0.63
N LEU A 176 9.22 7.04 -1.39
CA LEU A 176 9.22 5.72 -2.00
C LEU A 176 10.35 5.60 -3.03
N LYS A 177 10.49 6.60 -3.91
CA LYS A 177 11.54 6.65 -4.95
C LYS A 177 12.94 6.71 -4.36
N GLN A 178 13.18 7.59 -3.39
CA GLN A 178 14.48 7.72 -2.72
C GLN A 178 14.93 6.41 -2.05
N ARG A 179 13.99 5.61 -1.55
CA ARG A 179 14.27 4.33 -0.88
C ARG A 179 14.18 3.12 -1.80
N ASN A 180 13.85 3.34 -3.08
CA ASN A 180 13.68 2.29 -4.08
C ASN A 180 12.66 1.21 -3.65
N ILE A 181 11.56 1.64 -2.99
CA ILE A 181 10.46 0.80 -2.54
C ILE A 181 9.45 0.67 -3.67
N ALA A 182 9.07 -0.56 -4.02
CA ALA A 182 7.94 -0.81 -4.91
C ALA A 182 6.62 -0.43 -4.21
N ALA A 183 5.66 0.13 -4.96
CA ALA A 183 4.36 0.45 -4.36
C ALA A 183 3.20 0.18 -5.30
N ILE A 184 2.09 -0.25 -4.70
CA ILE A 184 0.77 -0.31 -5.33
C ILE A 184 -0.14 0.65 -4.59
N HIS A 185 -0.66 1.62 -5.30
CA HIS A 185 -1.51 2.66 -4.79
C HIS A 185 -2.89 2.54 -5.40
N VAL A 186 -3.93 2.41 -4.59
CA VAL A 186 -5.30 2.41 -5.08
C VAL A 186 -6.01 3.70 -4.69
N THR A 187 -6.74 4.27 -5.64
CA THR A 187 -7.50 5.51 -5.43
C THR A 187 -8.65 5.60 -6.44
N HIS A 188 -9.61 6.47 -6.16
CA HIS A 188 -10.63 6.92 -7.11
C HIS A 188 -10.32 8.32 -7.68
N ASP A 189 -9.26 8.99 -7.18
CA ASP A 189 -8.87 10.34 -7.58
C ASP A 189 -7.78 10.28 -8.66
N LYS A 190 -8.13 10.72 -9.87
CA LYS A 190 -7.22 10.73 -11.03
C LYS A 190 -6.00 11.63 -10.81
N ALA A 191 -6.18 12.80 -10.20
CA ALA A 191 -5.07 13.74 -9.96
C ALA A 191 -4.06 13.15 -8.96
N GLU A 192 -4.55 12.43 -7.95
CA GLU A 192 -3.71 11.70 -7.00
C GLU A 192 -2.91 10.59 -7.70
N ALA A 193 -3.56 9.79 -8.57
CA ALA A 193 -2.90 8.75 -9.34
C ALA A 193 -1.80 9.31 -10.25
N GLU A 194 -2.06 10.42 -10.95
CA GLU A 194 -1.10 11.10 -11.82
C GLU A 194 0.13 11.63 -11.07
N ILE A 195 -0.04 12.09 -9.83
CA ILE A 195 1.07 12.53 -8.98
C ILE A 195 1.90 11.33 -8.49
N MET A 196 1.24 10.26 -8.08
CA MET A 196 1.89 9.12 -7.42
C MET A 196 2.58 8.17 -8.39
N ALA A 197 1.96 7.86 -9.52
CA ALA A 197 2.31 6.69 -10.32
C ALA A 197 3.45 6.90 -11.32
N ASP A 198 4.16 5.82 -11.61
CA ASP A 198 4.93 5.64 -12.84
C ASP A 198 4.06 5.00 -13.93
N ARG A 199 3.05 4.21 -13.53
CA ARG A 199 2.08 3.55 -14.40
C ARG A 199 0.70 3.56 -13.73
N ILE A 200 -0.33 3.92 -14.49
CA ILE A 200 -1.71 3.92 -14.05
C ILE A 200 -2.44 2.78 -14.77
N LEU A 201 -3.21 2.01 -14.02
CA LEU A 201 -4.12 0.98 -14.52
C LEU A 201 -5.54 1.35 -14.12
N HIS A 202 -6.49 1.15 -15.01
CA HIS A 202 -7.89 1.28 -14.67
C HIS A 202 -8.44 -0.09 -14.26
N TRP A 203 -9.22 -0.12 -13.19
CA TRP A 203 -9.76 -1.38 -12.66
C TRP A 203 -10.51 -2.20 -13.69
N GLU A 204 -11.30 -1.53 -14.52
CA GLU A 204 -12.11 -2.15 -15.57
C GLU A 204 -11.27 -2.89 -16.62
N ASP A 205 -10.14 -2.30 -17.01
CA ASP A 205 -9.28 -2.87 -18.04
C ASP A 205 -8.50 -4.09 -17.54
N PHE A 206 -8.27 -4.17 -16.24
CA PHE A 206 -7.33 -5.13 -15.71
C PHE A 206 -8.01 -6.25 -14.88
N ALA A 207 -9.17 -6.02 -14.29
CA ALA A 207 -9.90 -7.03 -13.52
C ALA A 207 -10.69 -8.02 -14.39
N HIS A 208 -10.96 -7.71 -15.67
CA HIS A 208 -11.81 -8.48 -16.57
C HIS A 208 -11.10 -9.05 -17.83
N THR A 209 -9.81 -9.29 -17.77
CA THR A 209 -8.97 -9.62 -18.95
C THR A 209 -9.24 -11.00 -19.58
N ARG A 210 -10.29 -11.73 -19.25
CA ARG A 210 -10.56 -13.10 -19.78
C ARG A 210 -11.92 -13.34 -20.42
N THR A 211 -12.55 -12.36 -21.09
CA THR A 211 -13.86 -12.62 -21.75
C THR A 211 -13.86 -12.59 -23.29
N GLU A 212 -12.75 -12.38 -23.98
CA GLU A 212 -12.77 -12.20 -25.45
C GLU A 212 -12.01 -13.23 -26.30
N ASP A 213 -11.31 -14.22 -25.74
CA ASP A 213 -10.52 -15.17 -26.57
C ASP A 213 -11.12 -16.57 -26.79
N ILE A 214 -12.44 -16.78 -26.61
CA ILE A 214 -13.08 -18.08 -26.86
C ILE A 214 -14.23 -18.00 -27.88
N ASN A 215 -14.15 -17.15 -28.92
CA ASN A 215 -15.15 -17.22 -30.00
C ASN A 215 -14.60 -16.84 -31.39
N HIS A 216 -13.46 -17.39 -31.78
CA HIS A 216 -13.13 -17.49 -33.21
C HIS A 216 -12.41 -18.81 -33.48
N GLY A 217 -13.21 -19.85 -33.72
CA GLY A 217 -12.68 -21.10 -34.20
C GLY A 217 -13.69 -22.21 -34.22
N GLU A 218 -14.74 -22.06 -35.03
CA GLU A 218 -15.47 -23.17 -35.68
C GLU A 218 -16.50 -22.59 -36.65
N GLU A 219 -16.10 -22.46 -37.92
CA GLU A 219 -16.91 -22.69 -39.09
C GLU A 219 -16.02 -23.33 -40.19
#